data_a1da43e20f9d96bd8bdea99b4af61eb3
#
_entry.id   a1da43e20f9d96bd8bdea99b4af61eb3
#
_cell.length_a   1.000
_cell.length_b   1.000
_cell.length_c   1.000
_cell.angle_alpha   90.00
_cell.angle_beta   90.00
_cell.angle_gamma   90.00
#
_symmetry.space_group_name_H-M   'P 1'
#
loop_
_entity.id
_entity.type
_entity.pdbx_description
1 polymer ?
#
loop_
_entity_poly.entity_id
_entity_poly.type
_entity_poly.pdbx_seq_one_letter_code
_entity_poly.pdbx_strand_id
1 'polypeptide(L)'
;MNKYEFDQKELERHGIRFETVEEGKLFSDIVRKELEVSVGRDLSKNVDQEDLDDFEQCETQEESEAWLNKYCPNFRDIVKSRQQEMACQIMEFRDSIEGVIFEVDQNVMSMTVEELDMSVRSTNCLKRAGIHTVRDILEFGPLSRIRNLGGKCKKEVLLTLWEVIAGRNIYQEPMINDYGESRNTCNFSSHLTDEDKEKWLSD
;
A
#
# COMPACT_ATOMS: atom_id res chain seq x y z
N MET A 1 10.26 9.21 4.84
CA MET A 1 8.98 9.74 4.32
C MET A 1 7.95 8.65 4.52
N ASN A 2 6.86 8.93 5.21
CA ASN A 2 5.82 7.92 5.46
C ASN A 2 5.11 7.63 4.13
N LYS A 3 5.08 6.37 3.69
CA LYS A 3 4.51 5.97 2.38
C LYS A 3 2.97 6.02 2.32
N TYR A 4 2.32 6.28 3.44
CA TYR A 4 0.86 6.21 3.57
C TYR A 4 0.34 7.42 4.36
N GLU A 5 0.73 8.62 3.94
CA GLU A 5 0.11 9.87 4.37
C GLU A 5 -1.07 10.14 3.44
N PHE A 6 -2.28 9.89 3.87
CA PHE A 6 -3.48 10.07 3.04
C PHE A 6 -3.89 11.55 2.96
N ASP A 7 -2.92 12.45 2.76
CA ASP A 7 -3.21 13.84 2.43
C ASP A 7 -3.58 13.99 0.95
N GLN A 8 -4.18 15.11 0.58
CA GLN A 8 -4.63 15.35 -0.79
C GLN A 8 -3.49 15.20 -1.81
N LYS A 9 -2.28 15.68 -1.49
CA LYS A 9 -1.14 15.62 -2.40
C LYS A 9 -0.64 14.18 -2.61
N GLU A 10 -0.71 13.35 -1.57
CA GLU A 10 -0.37 11.94 -1.68
C GLU A 10 -1.45 11.18 -2.46
N LEU A 11 -2.72 11.45 -2.23
CA LEU A 11 -3.83 10.86 -2.99
C LEU A 11 -3.73 11.20 -4.48
N GLU A 12 -3.39 12.44 -4.83
CA GLU A 12 -3.15 12.87 -6.21
C GLU A 12 -2.02 12.07 -6.89
N ARG A 13 -0.96 11.73 -6.17
CA ARG A 13 0.11 10.86 -6.69
C ARG A 13 -0.37 9.45 -7.02
N HIS A 14 -1.38 8.99 -6.31
CA HIS A 14 -2.05 7.70 -6.56
C HIS A 14 -3.19 7.80 -7.58
N GLY A 15 -3.26 8.91 -8.32
CA GLY A 15 -4.26 9.15 -9.35
C GLY A 15 -5.65 9.52 -8.83
N ILE A 16 -5.80 9.75 -7.53
CA ILE A 16 -7.07 10.07 -6.88
C ILE A 16 -7.18 11.58 -6.73
N ARG A 17 -8.06 12.18 -7.52
CA ARG A 17 -8.35 13.62 -7.51
C ARG A 17 -9.80 13.86 -7.18
N PHE A 18 -10.09 15.07 -6.74
CA PHE A 18 -11.45 15.53 -6.44
C PHE A 18 -11.76 16.76 -7.29
N GLU A 19 -13.03 17.00 -7.56
CA GLU A 19 -13.47 18.17 -8.35
C GLU A 19 -13.10 19.47 -7.64
N THR A 20 -13.17 19.47 -6.30
CA THR A 20 -12.82 20.65 -5.48
C THR A 20 -11.76 20.31 -4.42
N VAL A 21 -11.00 21.33 -4.01
CA VAL A 21 -9.99 21.21 -2.94
C VAL A 21 -10.66 20.86 -1.60
N GLU A 22 -11.85 21.40 -1.36
CA GLU A 22 -12.64 21.17 -0.15
C GLU A 22 -13.06 19.71 -0.02
N GLU A 23 -13.51 19.08 -1.11
CA GLU A 23 -13.87 17.65 -1.14
C GLU A 23 -12.65 16.77 -0.87
N GLY A 24 -11.52 17.08 -1.51
CA GLY A 24 -10.27 16.35 -1.29
C GLY A 24 -9.78 16.46 0.16
N LYS A 25 -9.89 17.62 0.76
CA LYS A 25 -9.55 17.83 2.17
C LYS A 25 -10.49 17.07 3.10
N LEU A 26 -11.80 17.16 2.86
CA LEU A 26 -12.80 16.43 3.64
C LEU A 26 -12.56 14.91 3.59
N PHE A 27 -12.29 14.37 2.41
CA PHE A 27 -11.97 12.96 2.23
C PHE A 27 -10.71 12.57 3.01
N SER A 28 -9.63 13.36 2.89
CA SER A 28 -8.38 13.13 3.63
C SER A 28 -8.60 13.12 5.14
N ASP A 29 -9.42 14.04 5.66
CA ASP A 29 -9.74 14.12 7.08
C ASP A 29 -10.56 12.92 7.56
N ILE A 30 -11.51 12.44 6.74
CA ILE A 30 -12.29 11.22 7.03
C ILE A 30 -11.37 9.99 7.07
N VAL A 31 -10.51 9.81 6.06
CA VAL A 31 -9.58 8.68 5.97
C VAL A 31 -8.63 8.67 7.17
N ARG A 32 -8.08 9.84 7.53
CA ARG A 32 -7.19 9.96 8.68
C ARG A 32 -7.89 9.57 9.98
N LYS A 33 -9.09 10.11 10.20
CA LYS A 33 -9.88 9.80 11.40
C LYS A 33 -10.24 8.32 11.51
N GLU A 34 -10.64 7.69 10.40
CA GLU A 34 -10.93 6.26 10.38
C GLU A 34 -9.67 5.41 10.67
N LEU A 35 -8.52 5.84 10.12
CA LEU A 35 -7.24 5.21 10.39
C LEU A 35 -6.87 5.31 11.89
N GLU A 36 -6.98 6.50 12.48
CA GLU A 36 -6.72 6.74 13.91
C GLU A 36 -7.61 5.84 14.80
N VAL A 37 -8.91 5.78 14.51
CA VAL A 37 -9.85 4.93 15.25
C VAL A 37 -9.51 3.45 15.11
N SER A 38 -9.17 2.99 13.89
CA SER A 38 -8.84 1.59 13.65
C SER A 38 -7.53 1.17 14.32
N VAL A 39 -6.52 2.03 14.29
CA VAL A 39 -5.24 1.83 14.98
C VAL A 39 -5.45 1.82 16.49
N GLY A 40 -6.14 2.81 17.04
CA GLY A 40 -6.44 2.89 18.48
C GLY A 40 -7.15 1.65 18.99
N ARG A 41 -8.16 1.17 18.24
CA ARG A 41 -8.88 -0.07 18.58
C ARG A 41 -7.96 -1.31 18.62
N ASP A 42 -6.97 -1.39 17.72
CA ASP A 42 -6.06 -2.54 17.71
C ASP A 42 -5.01 -2.44 18.81
N LEU A 43 -4.53 -1.24 19.10
CA LEU A 43 -3.57 -1.02 20.17
C LEU A 43 -4.18 -1.31 21.56
N SER A 44 -5.44 -0.92 21.77
CA SER A 44 -6.12 -1.12 23.06
C SER A 44 -6.55 -2.55 23.35
N LYS A 45 -6.54 -3.47 22.38
CA LYS A 45 -7.02 -4.86 22.56
C LYS A 45 -6.31 -5.65 23.64
N ASN A 46 -5.03 -5.37 23.87
CA ASN A 46 -4.17 -6.13 24.77
C ASN A 46 -3.59 -5.26 25.91
N VAL A 47 -4.22 -4.12 26.18
CA VAL A 47 -3.80 -3.17 27.20
C VAL A 47 -4.95 -3.05 28.22
N ASP A 48 -4.60 -3.12 29.51
CA ASP A 48 -5.57 -2.99 30.59
C ASP A 48 -6.05 -1.54 30.71
N GLN A 49 -7.25 -1.34 31.29
CA GLN A 49 -7.86 -0.01 31.39
C GLN A 49 -6.99 0.96 32.20
N GLU A 50 -6.34 0.50 33.25
CA GLU A 50 -5.47 1.32 34.11
C GLU A 50 -4.26 1.86 33.31
N ASP A 51 -3.66 1.02 32.43
CA ASP A 51 -2.57 1.43 31.55
C ASP A 51 -3.04 2.37 30.44
N LEU A 52 -4.30 2.24 29.97
CA LEU A 52 -4.89 3.18 29.00
C LEU A 52 -5.13 4.55 29.63
N ASP A 53 -5.56 4.59 30.89
CA ASP A 53 -5.73 5.84 31.64
C ASP A 53 -4.39 6.58 31.82
N ASP A 54 -3.27 5.84 31.95
CA ASP A 54 -1.92 6.42 31.95
C ASP A 54 -1.55 7.04 30.57
N PHE A 55 -2.00 6.42 29.45
CA PHE A 55 -1.78 6.99 28.12
C PHE A 55 -2.50 8.32 27.94
N GLU A 56 -3.71 8.46 28.48
CA GLU A 56 -4.49 9.71 28.40
C GLU A 56 -3.81 10.87 29.16
N GLN A 57 -2.89 10.57 30.06
CA GLN A 57 -2.12 11.56 30.82
C GLN A 57 -0.83 11.99 30.11
N CYS A 58 -0.43 11.34 29.01
CA CYS A 58 0.74 11.74 28.23
C CYS A 58 0.49 13.10 27.57
N GLU A 59 1.29 14.10 27.92
CA GLU A 59 1.18 15.46 27.36
C GLU A 59 2.11 15.67 26.15
N THR A 60 3.18 14.90 26.05
CA THR A 60 4.19 15.02 24.99
C THR A 60 4.22 13.81 24.08
N GLN A 61 4.76 14.02 22.86
CA GLN A 61 4.94 12.94 21.90
C GLN A 61 5.96 11.92 22.42
N GLU A 62 7.01 12.36 23.11
CA GLU A 62 8.02 11.48 23.66
C GLU A 62 7.44 10.56 24.75
N GLU A 63 6.56 11.06 25.60
CA GLU A 63 5.85 10.25 26.60
C GLU A 63 4.94 9.24 25.95
N SER A 64 4.15 9.64 24.95
CA SER A 64 3.29 8.74 24.20
C SER A 64 4.09 7.65 23.48
N GLU A 65 5.23 7.99 22.85
CA GLU A 65 6.11 7.00 22.22
C GLU A 65 6.74 6.04 23.25
N ALA A 66 7.16 6.54 24.40
CA ALA A 66 7.69 5.71 25.48
C ALA A 66 6.63 4.73 26.01
N TRP A 67 5.40 5.20 26.20
CA TRP A 67 4.26 4.38 26.59
C TRP A 67 3.98 3.29 25.55
N LEU A 68 3.90 3.67 24.25
CA LEU A 68 3.68 2.73 23.16
C LEU A 68 4.77 1.66 23.08
N ASN A 69 6.04 2.04 23.22
CA ASN A 69 7.14 1.08 23.23
C ASN A 69 7.08 0.10 24.42
N LYS A 70 6.54 0.53 25.56
CA LYS A 70 6.39 -0.29 26.76
C LYS A 70 5.24 -1.30 26.64
N TYR A 71 4.04 -0.81 26.25
CA TYR A 71 2.81 -1.60 26.30
C TYR A 71 2.43 -2.21 24.93
N CYS A 72 2.86 -1.59 23.83
CA CYS A 72 2.55 -2.00 22.46
C CYS A 72 3.81 -2.04 21.60
N PRO A 73 4.82 -2.89 21.87
CA PRO A 73 6.12 -2.84 21.18
C PRO A 73 6.02 -3.04 19.66
N ASN A 74 4.94 -3.64 19.18
CA ASN A 74 4.65 -3.85 17.76
C ASN A 74 3.74 -2.75 17.14
N PHE A 75 3.58 -1.60 17.81
CA PHE A 75 2.64 -0.56 17.36
C PHE A 75 2.92 -0.08 15.94
N ARG A 76 4.21 0.01 15.54
CA ARG A 76 4.59 0.43 14.18
C ARG A 76 4.10 -0.53 13.11
N ASP A 77 4.12 -1.83 13.38
CA ASP A 77 3.61 -2.84 12.46
C ASP A 77 2.08 -2.79 12.36
N ILE A 78 1.40 -2.52 13.48
CA ILE A 78 -0.06 -2.33 13.51
C ILE A 78 -0.43 -1.10 12.67
N VAL A 79 0.24 0.03 12.88
CA VAL A 79 0.01 1.27 12.10
C VAL A 79 0.23 0.99 10.61
N LYS A 80 1.38 0.39 10.24
CA LYS A 80 1.71 0.05 8.85
C LYS A 80 0.67 -0.88 8.24
N SER A 81 0.22 -1.89 8.96
CA SER A 81 -0.80 -2.82 8.48
C SER A 81 -2.14 -2.11 8.20
N ARG A 82 -2.57 -1.24 9.10
CA ARG A 82 -3.82 -0.48 8.92
C ARG A 82 -3.73 0.54 7.77
N GLN A 83 -2.60 1.22 7.63
CA GLN A 83 -2.33 2.08 6.49
C GLN A 83 -2.41 1.32 5.16
N GLN A 84 -1.81 0.13 5.08
CA GLN A 84 -1.90 -0.72 3.90
C GLN A 84 -3.33 -1.20 3.61
N GLU A 85 -4.09 -1.54 4.63
CA GLU A 85 -5.50 -1.91 4.48
C GLU A 85 -6.33 -0.75 3.94
N MET A 86 -6.11 0.45 4.46
CA MET A 86 -6.77 1.67 3.98
C MET A 86 -6.43 1.94 2.50
N ALA A 87 -5.15 1.87 2.11
CA ALA A 87 -4.74 2.00 0.72
C ALA A 87 -5.43 0.97 -0.19
N CYS A 88 -5.51 -0.30 0.25
CA CYS A 88 -6.22 -1.34 -0.49
C CYS A 88 -7.72 -1.02 -0.64
N GLN A 89 -8.37 -0.54 0.42
CA GLN A 89 -9.79 -0.17 0.37
C GLN A 89 -10.03 0.99 -0.61
N ILE A 90 -9.21 2.04 -0.53
CA ILE A 90 -9.31 3.17 -1.45
C ILE A 90 -9.14 2.70 -2.90
N MET A 91 -8.13 1.88 -3.19
CA MET A 91 -7.90 1.37 -4.55
C MET A 91 -9.02 0.46 -5.05
N GLU A 92 -9.56 -0.40 -4.19
CA GLU A 92 -10.63 -1.34 -4.57
C GLU A 92 -11.96 -0.64 -4.83
N PHE A 93 -12.26 0.41 -4.06
CA PHE A 93 -13.55 1.10 -4.11
C PHE A 93 -13.49 2.51 -4.71
N ARG A 94 -12.35 2.90 -5.33
CA ARG A 94 -12.15 4.22 -5.92
C ARG A 94 -13.30 4.71 -6.79
N ASP A 95 -13.83 3.81 -7.65
CA ASP A 95 -14.92 4.14 -8.58
C ASP A 95 -16.28 4.33 -7.88
N SER A 96 -16.35 3.99 -6.58
CA SER A 96 -17.56 4.16 -5.75
C SER A 96 -17.48 5.38 -4.83
N ILE A 97 -16.35 6.10 -4.84
CA ILE A 97 -16.16 7.30 -4.02
C ILE A 97 -16.75 8.48 -4.80
N GLU A 98 -17.74 9.13 -4.22
CA GLU A 98 -18.39 10.29 -4.84
C GLU A 98 -17.39 11.45 -5.06
N GLY A 99 -17.44 12.08 -6.23
CA GLY A 99 -16.56 13.20 -6.58
C GLY A 99 -15.13 12.83 -6.92
N VAL A 100 -14.76 11.54 -6.94
CA VAL A 100 -13.41 11.11 -7.31
C VAL A 100 -13.23 11.07 -8.83
N ILE A 101 -12.18 11.73 -9.28
CA ILE A 101 -11.62 11.59 -10.63
C ILE A 101 -10.37 10.72 -10.50
N PHE A 102 -10.37 9.55 -11.18
CA PHE A 102 -9.23 8.64 -11.14
C PHE A 102 -8.45 8.73 -12.47
N GLU A 103 -7.22 9.22 -12.39
CA GLU A 103 -6.34 9.41 -13.54
C GLU A 103 -4.99 8.75 -13.31
N VAL A 104 -4.57 7.89 -14.23
CA VAL A 104 -3.28 7.19 -14.20
C VAL A 104 -2.52 7.45 -15.49
N ASP A 105 -1.20 7.61 -15.39
CA ASP A 105 -0.31 7.81 -16.54
C ASP A 105 -0.44 6.65 -17.54
N GLN A 106 -0.43 6.97 -18.84
CA GLN A 106 -0.59 5.99 -19.92
C GLN A 106 0.55 4.95 -19.96
N ASN A 107 1.77 5.34 -19.54
CA ASN A 107 2.88 4.39 -19.46
C ASN A 107 2.61 3.36 -18.37
N VAL A 108 2.10 3.80 -17.21
CA VAL A 108 1.70 2.90 -16.11
C VAL A 108 0.53 2.01 -16.56
N MET A 109 -0.48 2.57 -17.23
CA MET A 109 -1.63 1.81 -17.74
C MET A 109 -1.22 0.72 -18.72
N SER A 110 -0.16 0.92 -19.50
CA SER A 110 0.35 -0.05 -20.49
C SER A 110 1.30 -1.09 -19.92
N MET A 111 1.76 -0.94 -18.66
CA MET A 111 2.62 -1.94 -18.01
C MET A 111 1.93 -3.30 -17.94
N THR A 112 2.69 -4.35 -18.21
CA THR A 112 2.21 -5.73 -18.14
C THR A 112 2.20 -6.23 -16.69
N VAL A 113 1.36 -7.22 -16.38
CA VAL A 113 1.33 -7.83 -15.04
C VAL A 113 2.63 -8.54 -14.67
N GLU A 114 3.48 -8.88 -15.65
CA GLU A 114 4.81 -9.44 -15.46
C GLU A 114 5.84 -8.39 -15.02
N GLU A 115 5.67 -7.15 -15.42
CA GLU A 115 6.53 -6.02 -15.01
C GLU A 115 6.23 -5.57 -13.58
N LEU A 116 5.06 -5.95 -13.07
CA LEU A 116 4.71 -5.72 -11.68
C LEU A 116 5.39 -6.78 -10.81
N ASP A 117 6.20 -6.36 -9.84
CA ASP A 117 6.93 -7.27 -8.94
C ASP A 117 5.98 -8.00 -7.96
N MET A 118 5.15 -8.87 -8.51
CA MET A 118 4.19 -9.67 -7.76
C MET A 118 4.61 -11.14 -7.68
N SER A 119 4.02 -11.87 -6.73
CA SER A 119 4.22 -13.32 -6.66
C SER A 119 3.72 -14.01 -7.93
N VAL A 120 4.40 -15.09 -8.32
CA VAL A 120 4.01 -15.97 -9.43
C VAL A 120 2.53 -16.40 -9.32
N ARG A 121 2.05 -16.60 -8.09
CA ARG A 121 0.66 -16.97 -7.84
C ARG A 121 -0.31 -15.84 -8.23
N SER A 122 -0.04 -14.61 -7.82
CA SER A 122 -0.87 -13.45 -8.14
C SER A 122 -0.88 -13.18 -9.65
N THR A 123 0.30 -13.14 -10.28
CA THR A 123 0.44 -12.98 -11.72
C THR A 123 -0.33 -14.07 -12.51
N ASN A 124 -0.19 -15.34 -12.12
CA ASN A 124 -0.92 -16.42 -12.77
C ASN A 124 -2.45 -16.34 -12.57
N CYS A 125 -2.92 -15.86 -11.42
CA CYS A 125 -4.35 -15.69 -11.21
C CYS A 125 -4.92 -14.58 -12.11
N LEU A 126 -4.21 -13.47 -12.25
CA LEU A 126 -4.59 -12.38 -13.17
C LEU A 126 -4.61 -12.86 -14.62
N LYS A 127 -3.54 -13.51 -15.10
CA LYS A 127 -3.46 -14.03 -16.47
C LYS A 127 -4.56 -15.04 -16.80
N ARG A 128 -4.92 -15.91 -15.86
CA ARG A 128 -6.05 -16.86 -16.04
C ARG A 128 -7.40 -16.17 -16.12
N ALA A 129 -7.52 -14.97 -15.54
CA ALA A 129 -8.71 -14.13 -15.66
C ALA A 129 -8.73 -13.27 -16.94
N GLY A 130 -7.71 -13.40 -17.80
CA GLY A 130 -7.56 -12.61 -19.02
C GLY A 130 -7.01 -11.21 -18.79
N ILE A 131 -6.42 -10.96 -17.64
CA ILE A 131 -5.85 -9.69 -17.22
C ILE A 131 -4.35 -9.71 -17.50
N HIS A 132 -3.87 -8.84 -18.37
CA HIS A 132 -2.49 -8.80 -18.86
C HIS A 132 -1.77 -7.49 -18.59
N THR A 133 -2.50 -6.39 -18.35
CA THR A 133 -1.96 -5.06 -18.13
C THR A 133 -2.53 -4.41 -16.88
N VAL A 134 -1.88 -3.33 -16.41
CA VAL A 134 -2.42 -2.49 -15.33
C VAL A 134 -3.81 -1.96 -15.71
N ARG A 135 -3.99 -1.55 -16.96
CA ARG A 135 -5.31 -1.13 -17.46
C ARG A 135 -6.36 -2.20 -17.23
N ASP A 136 -6.08 -3.44 -17.62
CA ASP A 136 -7.03 -4.55 -17.46
C ASP A 136 -7.39 -4.76 -15.98
N ILE A 137 -6.42 -4.62 -15.06
CA ILE A 137 -6.70 -4.74 -13.61
C ILE A 137 -7.67 -3.62 -13.17
N LEU A 138 -7.39 -2.38 -13.60
CA LEU A 138 -8.18 -1.22 -13.18
C LEU A 138 -9.60 -1.22 -13.78
N GLU A 139 -9.76 -1.72 -15.01
CA GLU A 139 -11.05 -1.83 -15.69
C GLU A 139 -11.86 -3.06 -15.26
N PHE A 140 -11.22 -4.09 -14.69
CA PHE A 140 -11.90 -5.33 -14.27
C PHE A 140 -12.90 -5.08 -13.12
N GLY A 141 -12.69 -4.06 -12.33
CA GLY A 141 -13.48 -3.76 -11.13
C GLY A 141 -13.04 -4.57 -9.91
N PRO A 142 -13.95 -4.97 -9.01
CA PRO A 142 -13.56 -5.61 -7.76
C PRO A 142 -12.80 -6.92 -7.97
N LEU A 143 -11.56 -6.98 -7.50
CA LEU A 143 -10.67 -8.14 -7.64
C LEU A 143 -11.21 -9.41 -6.94
N SER A 144 -12.18 -9.27 -6.05
CA SER A 144 -12.88 -10.40 -5.41
C SER A 144 -13.60 -11.32 -6.39
N ARG A 145 -13.87 -10.85 -7.62
CA ARG A 145 -14.48 -11.64 -8.70
C ARG A 145 -13.49 -12.59 -9.39
N ILE A 146 -12.19 -12.40 -9.19
CA ILE A 146 -11.17 -13.24 -9.81
C ILE A 146 -11.10 -14.58 -9.07
N ARG A 147 -11.39 -15.65 -9.80
CA ARG A 147 -11.34 -17.02 -9.26
C ARG A 147 -9.92 -17.36 -8.77
N ASN A 148 -9.84 -17.93 -7.56
CA ASN A 148 -8.60 -18.35 -6.91
C ASN A 148 -7.64 -17.21 -6.50
N LEU A 149 -8.02 -15.95 -6.65
CA LEU A 149 -7.30 -14.81 -6.09
C LEU A 149 -7.67 -14.68 -4.61
N GLY A 150 -6.93 -15.34 -3.72
CA GLY A 150 -7.15 -15.27 -2.27
C GLY A 150 -6.83 -13.88 -1.71
N GLY A 151 -7.28 -13.62 -0.46
CA GLY A 151 -7.11 -12.30 0.18
C GLY A 151 -5.67 -11.78 0.21
N LYS A 152 -4.68 -12.65 0.44
CA LYS A 152 -3.26 -12.27 0.40
C LYS A 152 -2.81 -11.81 -0.99
N CYS A 153 -3.17 -12.56 -2.04
CA CYS A 153 -2.86 -12.18 -3.41
C CYS A 153 -3.59 -10.90 -3.84
N LYS A 154 -4.85 -10.74 -3.41
CA LYS A 154 -5.62 -9.51 -3.64
C LYS A 154 -4.92 -8.31 -3.00
N LYS A 155 -4.55 -8.40 -1.71
CA LYS A 155 -3.82 -7.35 -1.01
C LYS A 155 -2.50 -7.02 -1.71
N GLU A 156 -1.76 -8.04 -2.15
CA GLU A 156 -0.52 -7.87 -2.91
C GLU A 156 -0.75 -7.06 -4.19
N VAL A 157 -1.74 -7.44 -5.02
CA VAL A 157 -2.06 -6.73 -6.26
C VAL A 157 -2.42 -5.27 -6.00
N LEU A 158 -3.30 -4.99 -5.03
CA LEU A 158 -3.73 -3.63 -4.72
C LEU A 158 -2.60 -2.76 -4.19
N LEU A 159 -1.72 -3.29 -3.33
CA LEU A 159 -0.55 -2.55 -2.84
C LEU A 159 0.47 -2.31 -3.94
N THR A 160 0.69 -3.28 -4.82
CA THR A 160 1.56 -3.10 -5.99
C THR A 160 1.02 -1.98 -6.90
N LEU A 161 -0.28 -1.96 -7.18
CA LEU A 161 -0.90 -0.88 -7.94
C LEU A 161 -0.73 0.48 -7.24
N TRP A 162 -0.96 0.54 -5.93
CA TRP A 162 -0.75 1.75 -5.14
C TRP A 162 0.65 2.32 -5.33
N GLU A 163 1.68 1.50 -5.21
CA GLU A 163 3.08 1.92 -5.34
C GLU A 163 3.44 2.33 -6.79
N VAL A 164 3.02 1.53 -7.78
CA VAL A 164 3.34 1.78 -9.19
C VAL A 164 2.70 3.05 -9.71
N ILE A 165 1.44 3.31 -9.38
CA ILE A 165 0.74 4.53 -9.80
C ILE A 165 1.41 5.77 -9.23
N ALA A 166 1.88 5.72 -7.99
CA ALA A 166 2.63 6.82 -7.37
C ALA A 166 4.05 7.03 -7.95
N GLY A 167 4.45 6.23 -8.94
CA GLY A 167 5.81 6.28 -9.50
C GLY A 167 6.89 5.82 -8.52
N ARG A 168 6.52 5.06 -7.48
CA ARG A 168 7.48 4.50 -6.53
C ARG A 168 8.08 3.23 -7.10
N ASN A 169 9.41 3.16 -7.10
CA ASN A 169 10.11 1.95 -7.53
C ASN A 169 9.79 0.81 -6.57
N ILE A 170 9.11 -0.21 -7.04
CA ILE A 170 8.73 -1.41 -6.30
C ILE A 170 9.97 -2.17 -5.78
N TYR A 171 11.12 -1.93 -6.40
CA TYR A 171 12.39 -2.65 -6.17
C TYR A 171 13.13 -2.28 -4.87
N GLN A 172 12.63 -1.37 -4.02
CA GLN A 172 13.42 -0.85 -2.90
C GLN A 172 13.15 -1.46 -1.51
N GLU A 173 12.11 -2.29 -1.33
CA GLU A 173 11.92 -3.04 -0.09
C GLU A 173 11.52 -4.48 -0.38
N PRO A 174 12.28 -5.48 0.08
CA PRO A 174 11.85 -6.88 -0.03
C PRO A 174 10.54 -7.04 0.77
N MET A 175 9.47 -7.43 0.10
CA MET A 175 8.27 -7.88 0.78
C MET A 175 8.62 -9.16 1.54
N ILE A 176 8.74 -9.06 2.86
CA ILE A 176 8.92 -10.21 3.72
C ILE A 176 7.60 -10.98 3.73
N ASN A 177 7.62 -12.23 3.30
CA ASN A 177 6.45 -13.08 3.43
C ASN A 177 6.20 -13.39 4.93
N ASP A 178 4.97 -13.82 5.27
CA ASP A 178 4.58 -14.17 6.65
C ASP A 178 5.43 -15.30 7.27
N TYR A 179 6.38 -15.88 6.53
CA TYR A 179 7.31 -16.93 6.95
C TYR A 179 8.74 -16.42 7.18
N GLY A 180 8.97 -15.09 7.11
CA GLY A 180 10.29 -14.49 7.33
C GLY A 180 11.31 -14.71 6.21
N GLU A 181 10.90 -15.28 5.07
CA GLU A 181 11.77 -15.47 3.92
C GLU A 181 11.71 -14.22 3.03
N SER A 182 12.89 -13.63 2.76
CA SER A 182 13.02 -12.62 1.72
C SER A 182 12.70 -13.28 0.38
N ARG A 183 11.81 -12.68 -0.42
CA ARG A 183 11.69 -13.10 -1.82
C ARG A 183 13.05 -12.90 -2.46
N ASN A 184 13.63 -13.99 -2.93
CA ASN A 184 14.72 -13.88 -3.88
C ASN A 184 14.19 -13.03 -5.05
N THR A 185 14.63 -11.79 -5.10
CA THR A 185 14.52 -10.96 -6.30
C THR A 185 15.03 -11.85 -7.43
N CYS A 186 14.18 -12.16 -8.40
CA CYS A 186 14.64 -12.79 -9.62
C CYS A 186 15.79 -11.93 -10.11
N ASN A 187 16.99 -12.51 -10.05
CA ASN A 187 18.23 -11.86 -10.45
C ASN A 187 18.10 -11.43 -11.93
N PHE A 188 17.65 -10.19 -12.13
CA PHE A 188 17.73 -9.54 -13.44
C PHE A 188 19.21 -9.39 -13.88
N SER A 189 20.14 -9.55 -12.93
CA SER A 189 21.58 -9.54 -13.19
C SER A 189 22.09 -10.77 -13.94
N SER A 190 21.30 -11.83 -14.16
CA SER A 190 21.73 -13.02 -14.85
C SER A 190 21.78 -12.88 -16.39
N HIS A 191 21.27 -11.77 -16.93
CA HIS A 191 21.29 -11.49 -18.38
C HIS A 191 22.14 -10.28 -18.76
N LEU A 192 22.72 -9.58 -17.80
CA LEU A 192 23.67 -8.51 -18.08
C LEU A 192 25.08 -9.11 -18.16
N THR A 193 25.74 -8.89 -19.28
CA THR A 193 27.15 -9.25 -19.44
C THR A 193 28.00 -8.37 -18.51
N ASP A 194 29.22 -8.82 -18.20
CA ASP A 194 30.12 -8.03 -17.33
C ASP A 194 30.46 -6.66 -17.96
N GLU A 195 30.41 -6.55 -19.29
CA GLU A 195 30.53 -5.29 -20.04
C GLU A 195 29.38 -4.31 -19.81
N ASP A 196 28.15 -4.83 -19.64
CA ASP A 196 26.98 -4.01 -19.32
C ASP A 196 27.05 -3.44 -17.90
N LYS A 197 27.64 -4.18 -16.96
CA LYS A 197 27.83 -3.73 -15.56
C LYS A 197 28.84 -2.62 -15.43
N GLU A 198 29.94 -2.67 -16.19
CA GLU A 198 30.98 -1.63 -16.18
C GLU A 198 30.47 -0.29 -16.76
N LYS A 199 29.55 -0.34 -17.70
CA LYS A 199 28.96 0.86 -18.32
C LYS A 199 28.03 1.64 -17.39
N TRP A 200 27.42 0.94 -16.41
CA TRP A 200 26.54 1.56 -15.40
C TRP A 200 27.29 2.17 -14.22
N LEU A 201 28.58 1.86 -14.06
CA LEU A 201 29.42 2.37 -12.98
C LEU A 201 30.29 3.55 -13.43
N SER A 202 30.21 3.98 -14.70
CA SER A 202 31.06 5.01 -15.29
C SER A 202 30.33 6.32 -15.65
N ASP A 203 29.04 6.43 -15.36
CA ASP A 203 28.21 7.66 -15.43
C ASP A 203 27.74 8.03 -14.02
#